data_f1d6dbf1315c63b6986bc2ae71bc687d
#
_entry.id   f1d6dbf1315c63b6986bc2ae71bc687d
#
_cell.length_a   1.000
_cell.length_b   1.000
_cell.length_c   1.000
_cell.angle_alpha   90.00
_cell.angle_beta   90.00
_cell.angle_gamma   90.00
#
_symmetry.space_group_name_H-M   'P 1'
#
loop_
_entity.id
_entity.type
_entity.pdbx_description
1 polymer ?
#
loop_
_entity_poly.entity_id
_entity_poly.type
_entity_poly.pdbx_seq_one_letter_code
_entity_poly.pdbx_strand_id
1 'polypeptide(L)'
;MKKTILALSMAVLFMGTGLLANATPIKNQIKLEKSKANYDLSSFCKAVMQGDIETVERMIELGEDVNKKSLGMTPAMFAARYNKAEVLQLLIDHGADLSAKSDQGYSVAKYAELSNATDALAVLEGASGS
;
A
#
# COMPACT_ATOMS: atom_id res chain seq x y z
N MET A 1 -11.45 24.80 57.28
CA MET A 1 -12.59 25.45 56.65
C MET A 1 -12.21 26.13 55.35
N LYS A 2 -11.34 27.07 55.42
CA LYS A 2 -10.96 27.84 54.25
C LYS A 2 -10.14 27.06 53.25
N LYS A 3 -9.49 26.05 53.68
CA LYS A 3 -8.60 25.21 52.88
C LYS A 3 -9.34 24.41 51.82
N THR A 4 -10.57 24.06 52.12
CA THR A 4 -11.35 23.25 51.19
C THR A 4 -11.73 23.99 49.93
N ILE A 5 -11.85 25.28 50.01
CA ILE A 5 -12.25 26.12 48.89
C ILE A 5 -11.13 26.17 47.83
N LEU A 6 -9.91 26.17 48.27
CA LEU A 6 -8.78 26.24 47.37
C LEU A 6 -8.63 25.01 46.49
N ALA A 7 -8.96 23.84 47.00
CA ALA A 7 -8.88 22.61 46.28
C ALA A 7 -9.87 22.58 45.10
N LEU A 8 -11.01 23.19 45.27
CA LEU A 8 -12.02 23.19 44.20
C LEU A 8 -11.62 24.00 42.99
N SER A 9 -10.93 25.10 43.25
CA SER A 9 -10.54 25.97 42.14
C SER A 9 -9.52 25.32 41.20
N MET A 10 -8.67 24.47 41.75
CA MET A 10 -7.66 23.78 40.94
C MET A 10 -8.27 22.74 40.03
N ALA A 11 -9.29 22.06 40.46
CA ALA A 11 -9.97 21.06 39.67
C ALA A 11 -10.59 21.66 38.42
N VAL A 12 -11.15 22.85 38.56
CA VAL A 12 -11.78 23.52 37.40
C VAL A 12 -10.76 23.88 36.34
N LEU A 13 -9.62 24.37 36.76
CA LEU A 13 -8.54 24.71 35.83
C LEU A 13 -8.03 23.50 35.04
N PHE A 14 -7.92 22.41 35.73
CA PHE A 14 -7.45 21.19 35.10
C PHE A 14 -8.40 20.71 33.99
N MET A 15 -9.69 20.80 34.25
CA MET A 15 -10.68 20.39 33.27
C MET A 15 -10.66 21.28 32.01
N GLY A 16 -10.45 22.55 32.22
CA GLY A 16 -10.37 23.47 31.10
C GLY A 16 -9.22 23.20 30.18
N THR A 17 -8.08 22.88 30.73
CA THR A 17 -6.92 22.57 29.91
C THR A 17 -7.06 21.24 29.19
N GLY A 18 -7.72 20.29 29.83
CA GLY A 18 -7.98 19.02 29.19
C GLY A 18 -8.83 19.13 27.94
N LEU A 19 -9.82 19.99 27.96
CA LEU A 19 -10.68 20.21 26.81
C LEU A 19 -9.94 20.84 25.65
N LEU A 20 -9.07 21.79 25.94
CA LEU A 20 -8.29 22.44 24.89
C LEU A 20 -7.29 21.49 24.24
N ALA A 21 -6.68 20.62 25.01
CA ALA A 21 -5.76 19.64 24.51
C ALA A 21 -6.44 18.61 23.60
N ASN A 22 -7.67 18.28 23.85
CA ASN A 22 -8.42 17.31 23.06
C ASN A 22 -8.77 17.84 21.66
N ALA A 23 -8.90 19.13 21.49
CA ALA A 23 -9.20 19.71 20.19
C ALA A 23 -8.03 19.57 19.21
N THR A 24 -6.81 19.69 19.71
CA THR A 24 -5.60 19.63 18.89
C THR A 24 -5.32 18.22 18.35
N PRO A 25 -5.46 17.14 19.14
CA PRO A 25 -5.19 15.77 18.64
C PRO A 25 -6.09 15.34 17.50
N ILE A 26 -7.31 15.84 17.42
CA ILE A 26 -8.24 15.44 16.36
C ILE A 26 -7.73 15.86 14.98
N LYS A 27 -7.23 17.07 14.86
CA LYS A 27 -6.66 17.54 13.60
C LYS A 27 -5.43 16.76 13.20
N ASN A 28 -4.61 16.42 14.17
CA ASN A 28 -3.40 15.64 13.91
C ASN A 28 -3.71 14.20 13.51
N GLN A 29 -4.75 13.62 14.09
CA GLN A 29 -5.19 12.28 13.75
C GLN A 29 -5.70 12.20 12.30
N ILE A 30 -6.48 13.19 11.88
CA ILE A 30 -6.98 13.24 10.51
C ILE A 30 -5.81 13.35 9.51
N LYS A 31 -4.85 14.17 9.84
CA LYS A 31 -3.67 14.35 9.00
C LYS A 31 -2.81 13.08 8.95
N LEU A 32 -2.73 12.37 10.07
CA LEU A 32 -1.98 11.13 10.17
C LEU A 32 -2.64 10.01 9.38
N GLU A 33 -3.96 9.91 9.43
CA GLU A 33 -4.70 8.91 8.65
C GLU A 33 -4.56 9.17 7.14
N LYS A 34 -4.64 10.41 6.73
CA LYS A 34 -4.44 10.77 5.34
C LYS A 34 -3.02 10.48 4.88
N SER A 35 -2.06 10.66 5.78
CA SER A 35 -0.67 10.31 5.53
C SER A 35 -0.47 8.80 5.45
N LYS A 36 -1.12 8.03 6.33
CA LYS A 36 -1.08 6.58 6.32
C LYS A 36 -1.66 5.99 5.04
N ALA A 37 -2.75 6.57 4.56
CA ALA A 37 -3.39 6.11 3.33
C ALA A 37 -2.45 6.17 2.12
N ASN A 38 -1.50 7.08 2.15
CA ASN A 38 -0.51 7.22 1.07
C ASN A 38 0.63 6.21 1.15
N TYR A 39 0.81 5.58 2.31
CA TYR A 39 1.87 4.58 2.51
C TYR A 39 1.34 3.15 2.60
N ASP A 40 0.03 2.99 2.60
CA ASP A 40 -0.57 1.66 2.67
C ASP A 40 -0.54 0.97 1.31
N LEU A 41 -0.23 -0.30 1.34
CA LEU A 41 -0.30 -1.16 0.17
C LEU A 41 -1.74 -1.24 -0.33
N SER A 42 -1.95 -0.98 -1.61
CA SER A 42 -3.29 -1.05 -2.21
C SER A 42 -3.87 -2.46 -2.09
N SER A 43 -5.20 -2.55 -2.01
CA SER A 43 -5.88 -3.84 -1.94
C SER A 43 -5.57 -4.71 -3.16
N PHE A 44 -5.44 -4.08 -4.33
CA PHE A 44 -5.08 -4.76 -5.55
C PHE A 44 -3.69 -5.39 -5.47
N CYS A 45 -2.68 -4.61 -5.08
CA CYS A 45 -1.32 -5.13 -4.94
C CYS A 45 -1.23 -6.17 -3.83
N LYS A 46 -2.04 -6.05 -2.79
CA LYS A 46 -2.11 -7.06 -1.74
C LYS A 46 -2.61 -8.41 -2.27
N ALA A 47 -3.67 -8.40 -3.08
CA ALA A 47 -4.17 -9.60 -3.73
C ALA A 47 -3.12 -10.20 -4.68
N VAL A 48 -2.39 -9.35 -5.41
CA VAL A 48 -1.29 -9.78 -6.28
C VAL A 48 -0.22 -10.50 -5.48
N MET A 49 0.23 -9.92 -4.38
CA MET A 49 1.25 -10.52 -3.51
C MET A 49 0.83 -11.87 -2.94
N GLN A 50 -0.44 -12.03 -2.66
CA GLN A 50 -0.99 -13.27 -2.13
C GLN A 50 -1.19 -14.34 -3.20
N GLY A 51 -1.12 -13.95 -4.47
CA GLY A 51 -1.41 -14.86 -5.57
C GLY A 51 -2.88 -15.20 -5.72
N ASP A 52 -3.76 -14.34 -5.20
CA ASP A 52 -5.22 -14.52 -5.25
C ASP A 52 -5.73 -14.10 -6.63
N ILE A 53 -5.61 -15.03 -7.57
CA ILE A 53 -5.90 -14.76 -8.97
C ILE A 53 -7.37 -14.38 -9.22
N GLU A 54 -8.29 -14.99 -8.50
CA GLU A 54 -9.71 -14.67 -8.63
C GLU A 54 -10.02 -13.23 -8.22
N THR A 55 -9.45 -12.79 -7.12
CA THR A 55 -9.63 -11.43 -6.64
C THR A 55 -8.97 -10.43 -7.60
N VAL A 56 -7.76 -10.74 -8.07
CA VAL A 56 -7.05 -9.88 -9.03
C VAL A 56 -7.87 -9.72 -10.30
N GLU A 57 -8.35 -10.84 -10.86
CA GLU A 57 -9.16 -10.83 -12.09
C GLU A 57 -10.43 -10.00 -11.91
N ARG A 58 -11.13 -10.23 -10.80
CA ARG A 58 -12.37 -9.49 -10.49
C ARG A 58 -12.11 -7.99 -10.36
N MET A 59 -11.03 -7.59 -9.73
CA MET A 59 -10.68 -6.18 -9.58
C MET A 59 -10.35 -5.54 -10.93
N ILE A 60 -9.67 -6.25 -11.81
CA ILE A 60 -9.40 -5.79 -13.17
C ILE A 60 -10.71 -5.59 -13.93
N GLU A 61 -11.64 -6.53 -13.83
CA GLU A 61 -12.97 -6.42 -14.46
C GLU A 61 -13.75 -5.21 -13.93
N LEU A 62 -13.56 -4.86 -12.66
CA LEU A 62 -14.19 -3.70 -12.04
C LEU A 62 -13.50 -2.38 -12.41
N GLY A 63 -12.44 -2.41 -13.20
CA GLY A 63 -11.77 -1.21 -13.69
C GLY A 63 -10.49 -0.83 -12.97
N GLU A 64 -9.92 -1.72 -12.17
CA GLU A 64 -8.64 -1.43 -11.51
C GLU A 64 -7.52 -1.27 -12.53
N ASP A 65 -6.68 -0.27 -12.33
CA ASP A 65 -5.55 0.01 -13.22
C ASP A 65 -4.40 -0.95 -12.92
N VAL A 66 -4.08 -1.82 -13.87
CA VAL A 66 -3.02 -2.83 -13.71
C VAL A 66 -1.62 -2.22 -13.60
N ASN A 67 -1.46 -0.95 -13.95
CA ASN A 67 -0.16 -0.27 -13.92
C ASN A 67 -0.03 0.76 -12.80
N LYS A 68 -1.03 0.88 -11.94
CA LYS A 68 -1.00 1.85 -10.85
C LYS A 68 -0.03 1.41 -9.76
N LYS A 69 0.95 2.25 -9.49
CA LYS A 69 1.94 1.98 -8.45
C LYS A 69 1.34 2.04 -7.05
N SER A 70 1.84 1.17 -6.19
CA SER A 70 1.60 1.19 -4.77
C SER A 70 2.95 1.00 -4.08
N LEU A 71 3.27 1.81 -3.10
CA LEU A 71 4.58 1.80 -2.44
C LEU A 71 5.75 1.89 -3.43
N GLY A 72 5.56 2.63 -4.53
CA GLY A 72 6.61 2.85 -5.52
C GLY A 72 6.83 1.71 -6.51
N MET A 73 5.97 0.69 -6.52
CA MET A 73 6.08 -0.47 -7.38
C MET A 73 4.77 -0.73 -8.14
N THR A 74 4.87 -1.21 -9.38
CA THR A 74 3.68 -1.63 -10.13
C THR A 74 3.19 -3.01 -9.63
N PRO A 75 1.93 -3.37 -9.92
CA PRO A 75 1.45 -4.71 -9.59
C PRO A 75 2.29 -5.84 -10.18
N ALA A 76 2.78 -5.70 -11.41
CA ALA A 76 3.67 -6.69 -12.03
C ALA A 76 4.97 -6.88 -11.25
N MET A 77 5.51 -5.80 -10.69
CA MET A 77 6.71 -5.87 -9.84
C MET A 77 6.45 -6.66 -8.56
N PHE A 78 5.29 -6.49 -7.96
CA PHE A 78 4.90 -7.30 -6.78
C PHE A 78 4.76 -8.77 -7.16
N ALA A 79 4.11 -9.08 -8.28
CA ALA A 79 3.96 -10.46 -8.75
C ALA A 79 5.33 -11.11 -9.00
N ALA A 80 6.24 -10.38 -9.61
CA ALA A 80 7.60 -10.86 -9.86
C ALA A 80 8.38 -11.10 -8.57
N ARG A 81 8.32 -10.14 -7.66
CA ARG A 81 9.04 -10.23 -6.38
C ARG A 81 8.60 -11.42 -5.54
N TYR A 82 7.32 -11.73 -5.56
CA TYR A 82 6.75 -12.82 -4.75
C TYR A 82 6.52 -14.10 -5.55
N ASN A 83 7.07 -14.18 -6.77
CA ASN A 83 7.02 -15.35 -7.64
C ASN A 83 5.59 -15.82 -7.93
N LYS A 84 4.68 -14.86 -8.15
CA LYS A 84 3.29 -15.16 -8.49
C LYS A 84 3.12 -15.18 -10.01
N ALA A 85 3.59 -16.27 -10.62
CA ALA A 85 3.69 -16.39 -12.08
C ALA A 85 2.33 -16.28 -12.79
N GLU A 86 1.30 -16.94 -12.25
CA GLU A 86 -0.05 -16.90 -12.82
C GLU A 86 -0.63 -15.49 -12.78
N VAL A 87 -0.46 -14.81 -11.66
CA VAL A 87 -0.91 -13.42 -11.51
C VAL A 87 -0.12 -12.52 -12.45
N LEU A 88 1.18 -12.74 -12.57
CA LEU A 88 2.02 -11.96 -13.48
C LEU A 88 1.54 -12.12 -14.93
N GLN A 89 1.23 -13.35 -15.35
CA GLN A 89 0.71 -13.61 -16.68
C GLN A 89 -0.64 -12.90 -16.90
N LEU A 90 -1.52 -12.98 -15.92
CA LEU A 90 -2.81 -12.29 -15.97
C LEU A 90 -2.63 -10.78 -16.15
N LEU A 91 -1.72 -10.17 -15.40
CA LEU A 91 -1.42 -8.74 -15.50
C LEU A 91 -0.88 -8.40 -16.89
N ILE A 92 0.01 -9.22 -17.44
CA ILE A 92 0.56 -9.03 -18.79
C ILE A 92 -0.56 -9.10 -19.83
N ASP A 93 -1.46 -10.06 -19.72
CA ASP A 93 -2.59 -10.24 -20.62
C ASP A 93 -3.54 -9.02 -20.59
N HIS A 94 -3.56 -8.31 -19.50
CA HIS A 94 -4.37 -7.09 -19.34
C HIS A 94 -3.58 -5.80 -19.50
N GLY A 95 -2.40 -5.86 -20.10
CA GLY A 95 -1.67 -4.65 -20.51
C GLY A 95 -0.66 -4.13 -19.50
N ALA A 96 -0.13 -4.97 -18.61
CA ALA A 96 0.92 -4.55 -17.69
C ALA A 96 2.15 -4.06 -18.46
N ASP A 97 2.65 -2.90 -18.08
CA ASP A 97 3.84 -2.29 -18.68
C ASP A 97 5.10 -2.86 -18.04
N LEU A 98 5.75 -3.78 -18.75
CA LEU A 98 6.97 -4.43 -18.25
C LEU A 98 8.20 -3.52 -18.35
N SER A 99 8.10 -2.40 -19.07
CA SER A 99 9.20 -1.42 -19.19
C SER A 99 9.18 -0.39 -18.08
N ALA A 100 8.10 -0.32 -17.29
CA ALA A 100 8.00 0.62 -16.18
C ALA A 100 9.09 0.36 -15.15
N LYS A 101 9.53 1.43 -14.50
CA LYS A 101 10.52 1.36 -13.43
C LYS A 101 9.88 1.72 -12.10
N SER A 102 10.33 1.05 -11.04
CA SER A 102 9.94 1.43 -9.68
C SER A 102 10.56 2.76 -9.29
N ASP A 103 10.14 3.30 -8.16
CA ASP A 103 10.74 4.52 -7.62
C ASP A 103 12.24 4.36 -7.34
N GLN A 104 12.70 3.11 -7.16
CA GLN A 104 14.12 2.78 -6.99
C GLN A 104 14.85 2.56 -8.33
N GLY A 105 14.13 2.62 -9.44
CA GLY A 105 14.70 2.43 -10.77
C GLY A 105 14.78 0.99 -11.23
N TYR A 106 14.12 0.05 -10.58
CA TYR A 106 14.15 -1.36 -10.93
C TYR A 106 13.00 -1.75 -11.85
N SER A 107 13.30 -2.62 -12.81
CA SER A 107 12.28 -3.19 -13.70
C SER A 107 11.59 -4.40 -13.05
N VAL A 108 10.52 -4.87 -13.68
CA VAL A 108 9.83 -6.11 -13.27
C VAL A 108 10.82 -7.28 -13.25
N ALA A 109 11.61 -7.42 -14.31
CA ALA A 109 12.61 -8.50 -14.40
C ALA A 109 13.64 -8.41 -13.28
N LYS A 110 14.06 -7.20 -12.92
CA LYS A 110 15.03 -7.00 -11.84
C LYS A 110 14.50 -7.49 -10.50
N TYR A 111 13.23 -7.25 -10.20
CA TYR A 111 12.62 -7.77 -8.98
C TYR A 111 12.55 -9.29 -8.98
N ALA A 112 12.26 -9.91 -10.13
CA ALA A 112 12.24 -11.36 -10.24
C ALA A 112 13.64 -11.95 -10.03
N GLU A 113 14.67 -11.34 -10.60
CA GLU A 113 16.06 -11.76 -10.43
C GLU A 113 16.50 -11.66 -8.97
N LEU A 114 16.26 -10.52 -8.33
CA LEU A 114 16.65 -10.28 -6.94
C LEU A 114 15.97 -11.23 -5.97
N SER A 115 14.80 -11.73 -6.31
CA SER A 115 14.02 -12.63 -5.48
C SER A 115 14.19 -14.12 -5.85
N ASN A 116 15.01 -14.42 -6.85
CA ASN A 116 15.13 -15.78 -7.40
C ASN A 116 13.75 -16.35 -7.79
N ALA A 117 12.92 -15.53 -8.37
CA ALA A 117 11.55 -15.88 -8.76
C ALA A 117 11.57 -16.63 -10.10
N THR A 118 11.91 -17.89 -10.08
CA THR A 118 12.14 -18.69 -11.30
C THR A 118 10.90 -18.78 -12.18
N ASP A 119 9.73 -18.97 -11.60
CA ASP A 119 8.48 -19.07 -12.35
C ASP A 119 8.12 -17.74 -12.99
N ALA A 120 8.28 -16.65 -12.25
CA ALA A 120 8.05 -15.31 -12.78
C ALA A 120 9.04 -14.98 -13.90
N LEU A 121 10.31 -15.36 -13.76
CA LEU A 121 11.31 -15.17 -14.81
C LEU A 121 10.92 -15.89 -16.09
N ALA A 122 10.43 -17.13 -15.99
CA ALA A 122 9.96 -17.89 -17.14
C ALA A 122 8.81 -17.17 -17.85
N VAL A 123 7.88 -16.61 -17.10
CA VAL A 123 6.78 -15.82 -17.67
C VAL A 123 7.31 -14.59 -18.41
N LEU A 124 8.26 -13.87 -17.80
CA LEU A 124 8.85 -12.68 -18.42
C LEU A 124 9.64 -13.01 -19.68
N GLU A 125 10.34 -14.10 -19.71
CA GLU A 125 11.06 -14.58 -20.90
C GLU A 125 10.08 -14.88 -22.04
N GLY A 126 8.99 -15.54 -21.73
CA GLY A 126 7.93 -15.80 -22.70
C GLY A 126 7.30 -14.53 -23.25
N ALA A 127 7.09 -13.56 -22.40
CA ALA A 127 6.50 -12.28 -22.80
C ALA A 127 7.43 -11.46 -23.69
N SER A 128 8.75 -11.50 -23.42
CA SER A 128 9.73 -10.74 -24.21
C SER A 128 10.11 -11.44 -25.49
N GLY A 129 9.93 -12.74 -25.60
CA GLY A 129 10.23 -13.54 -26.80
C GLY A 129 9.15 -13.47 -27.86
N SER A 130 8.02 -12.91 -27.54
CA SER A 130 6.92 -12.72 -28.49
C SER A 130 6.87 -11.30 -29.00
#